data_3038349754ef850cca8d407c8014cfdf
#
_entry.id   3038349754ef850cca8d407c8014cfdf
#
_cell.length_a   1.000
_cell.length_b   1.000
_cell.length_c   1.000
_cell.angle_alpha   90.00
_cell.angle_beta   90.00
_cell.angle_gamma   90.00
#
_symmetry.space_group_name_H-M   'P 1'
#
loop_
_entity.id
_entity.type
_entity.pdbx_description
1 polymer ?
#
loop_
_entity_poly.entity_id
_entity_poly.type
_entity_poly.pdbx_seq_one_letter_code
_entity_poly.pdbx_strand_id
1 'polypeptide(L)'
;MFRVRQQIGCTDEVVDSCRGRNFSRENAVRVALLDTGISAHPDFAGRVDAFYDFLRGEKNAYDDSGHGTHVAGCIGGSGKVSGGMYKGICPWCRMIVGKVLDRNGDGNMDDMYRGVEWVLENRNKYRIRVLNISIGIGHIENEERMQELLEIVDEAWKSGIVVVCAAGNMGPDPMTLSPLGSSKRVITVGCHDGSFYSGKSSLCESYSGRGPSPYAVKKPDVVAPGTDIISCNAACRPSFRGYRNAYLKKSGTSMATPIVSGAAALLLQKYPELSNEQVKRKINYSATDMHEPWTKQGWGMINVGRLIRI
;
A
#
# COMPACT_ATOMS: atom_id res chain seq x y z
N MET A 1 -1.66 -12.07 -6.75
CA MET A 1 -1.95 -12.06 -5.27
C MET A 1 -1.93 -13.45 -4.63
N PHE A 2 -2.39 -14.52 -5.26
CA PHE A 2 -2.42 -15.87 -4.64
C PHE A 2 -1.06 -16.28 -4.03
N ARG A 3 0.01 -16.26 -4.85
CA ARG A 3 1.39 -16.50 -4.39
C ARG A 3 1.81 -15.64 -3.22
N VAL A 4 1.54 -14.33 -3.32
CA VAL A 4 1.91 -13.35 -2.27
C VAL A 4 1.27 -13.73 -0.94
N ARG A 5 -0.02 -14.00 -0.94
CA ARG A 5 -0.76 -14.36 0.27
C ARG A 5 -0.22 -15.63 0.93
N GLN A 6 0.13 -16.66 0.13
CA GLN A 6 0.78 -17.86 0.65
C GLN A 6 2.13 -17.55 1.29
N GLN A 7 2.96 -16.77 0.60
CA GLN A 7 4.32 -16.45 1.04
C GLN A 7 4.38 -15.68 2.35
N ILE A 8 3.42 -14.78 2.60
CA ILE A 8 3.34 -13.97 3.83
C ILE A 8 2.38 -14.55 4.88
N GLY A 9 1.90 -15.79 4.70
CA GLY A 9 1.00 -16.45 5.64
C GLY A 9 -0.41 -15.82 5.73
N CYS A 10 -0.87 -15.11 4.69
CA CYS A 10 -2.19 -14.48 4.62
C CYS A 10 -3.23 -15.48 4.07
N THR A 11 -3.53 -16.54 4.82
CA THR A 11 -4.54 -17.55 4.44
C THR A 11 -5.95 -16.99 4.57
N ASP A 12 -6.94 -17.65 3.95
CA ASP A 12 -8.35 -17.25 4.10
C ASP A 12 -8.81 -17.35 5.57
N GLU A 13 -8.34 -18.35 6.33
CA GLU A 13 -8.61 -18.50 7.76
C GLU A 13 -8.09 -17.31 8.58
N VAL A 14 -6.85 -16.88 8.33
CA VAL A 14 -6.27 -15.69 8.97
C VAL A 14 -7.09 -14.46 8.66
N VAL A 15 -7.43 -14.27 7.38
CA VAL A 15 -8.23 -13.14 6.93
C VAL A 15 -9.61 -13.16 7.60
N ASP A 16 -10.34 -14.27 7.54
CA ASP A 16 -11.68 -14.38 8.12
C ASP A 16 -11.70 -14.21 9.64
N SER A 17 -10.63 -14.62 10.35
CA SER A 17 -10.48 -14.37 11.79
C SER A 17 -10.43 -12.89 12.17
N CYS A 18 -10.16 -12.00 11.22
CA CYS A 18 -10.11 -10.55 11.46
C CYS A 18 -11.47 -9.87 11.37
N ARG A 19 -12.49 -10.52 10.81
CA ARG A 19 -13.83 -9.92 10.69
C ARG A 19 -14.52 -9.69 12.02
N GLY A 20 -14.32 -10.59 12.99
CA GLY A 20 -15.08 -10.54 14.22
C GLY A 20 -16.57 -10.89 14.04
N ARG A 21 -17.27 -11.16 15.17
CA ARG A 21 -18.69 -11.56 15.13
C ARG A 21 -19.64 -10.45 14.67
N ASN A 22 -19.29 -9.19 14.94
CA ASN A 22 -20.11 -8.01 14.64
C ASN A 22 -19.64 -7.26 13.37
N PHE A 23 -18.98 -7.95 12.45
CA PHE A 23 -18.51 -7.31 11.22
C PHE A 23 -19.70 -6.86 10.37
N SER A 24 -19.66 -5.58 9.98
CA SER A 24 -20.61 -4.98 9.01
C SER A 24 -19.83 -4.11 8.01
N ARG A 25 -20.51 -3.69 6.94
CA ARG A 25 -19.91 -2.75 5.98
C ARG A 25 -19.59 -1.40 6.60
N GLU A 26 -20.37 -0.94 7.57
CA GLU A 26 -20.21 0.34 8.24
C GLU A 26 -18.97 0.36 9.14
N ASN A 27 -18.63 -0.77 9.78
CA ASN A 27 -17.47 -0.89 10.66
C ASN A 27 -16.23 -1.47 9.98
N ALA A 28 -16.30 -1.74 8.67
CA ALA A 28 -15.14 -2.15 7.91
C ALA A 28 -14.07 -1.05 7.91
N VAL A 29 -12.81 -1.44 8.13
CA VAL A 29 -11.66 -0.53 8.12
C VAL A 29 -11.56 0.22 6.79
N ARG A 30 -11.19 1.49 6.87
CA ARG A 30 -11.02 2.35 5.70
C ARG A 30 -9.55 2.65 5.46
N VAL A 31 -9.17 2.49 4.20
CA VAL A 31 -7.82 2.76 3.71
C VAL A 31 -7.89 3.91 2.71
N ALA A 32 -7.17 4.97 2.98
CA ALA A 32 -6.95 6.04 2.01
C ALA A 32 -5.80 5.63 1.07
N LEU A 33 -5.93 6.01 -0.20
CA LEU A 33 -4.96 5.76 -1.27
C LEU A 33 -4.73 7.06 -2.03
N LEU A 34 -3.50 7.56 -2.06
CA LEU A 34 -3.07 8.65 -2.93
C LEU A 34 -2.26 8.05 -4.09
N ASP A 35 -2.80 8.15 -5.31
CA ASP A 35 -2.25 7.47 -6.49
C ASP A 35 -2.82 8.06 -7.80
N THR A 36 -2.80 7.31 -8.90
CA THR A 36 -3.35 7.71 -10.21
C THR A 36 -4.88 7.66 -10.31
N GLY A 37 -5.57 7.27 -9.23
CA GLY A 37 -7.02 7.12 -9.21
C GLY A 37 -7.48 5.68 -8.99
N ILE A 38 -8.74 5.40 -9.32
CA ILE A 38 -9.34 4.06 -9.26
C ILE A 38 -10.41 3.91 -10.33
N SER A 39 -10.35 2.85 -11.11
CA SER A 39 -11.38 2.51 -12.10
C SER A 39 -12.48 1.63 -11.52
N ALA A 40 -13.65 1.69 -12.13
CA ALA A 40 -14.73 0.76 -11.83
C ALA A 40 -14.28 -0.67 -12.13
N HIS A 41 -14.14 -1.48 -11.07
CA HIS A 41 -13.79 -2.89 -11.18
C HIS A 41 -14.72 -3.71 -10.27
N PRO A 42 -15.20 -4.89 -10.69
CA PRO A 42 -16.14 -5.68 -9.89
C PRO A 42 -15.61 -6.07 -8.51
N ASP A 43 -14.28 -6.15 -8.37
CA ASP A 43 -13.63 -6.43 -7.09
C ASP A 43 -13.74 -5.29 -6.06
N PHE A 44 -14.13 -4.10 -6.48
CA PHE A 44 -14.37 -2.95 -5.59
C PHE A 44 -15.85 -2.60 -5.42
N ALA A 45 -16.75 -3.34 -6.04
CA ALA A 45 -18.18 -3.00 -6.10
C ALA A 45 -18.74 -2.54 -4.74
N GLY A 46 -19.20 -1.29 -4.66
CA GLY A 46 -19.78 -0.66 -3.49
C GLY A 46 -18.81 -0.45 -2.30
N ARG A 47 -17.48 -0.46 -2.52
CA ARG A 47 -16.46 -0.29 -1.47
C ARG A 47 -15.52 0.90 -1.65
N VAL A 48 -15.76 1.75 -2.62
CA VAL A 48 -15.15 3.09 -2.75
C VAL A 48 -16.09 4.09 -2.10
N ASP A 49 -15.70 4.66 -0.95
CA ASP A 49 -16.53 5.57 -0.17
C ASP A 49 -16.39 7.03 -0.62
N ALA A 50 -15.20 7.39 -1.11
CA ALA A 50 -14.91 8.71 -1.64
C ALA A 50 -13.84 8.65 -2.72
N PHE A 51 -13.93 9.59 -3.65
CA PHE A 51 -12.93 9.86 -4.67
C PHE A 51 -12.77 11.38 -4.81
N TYR A 52 -11.53 11.84 -4.96
CA TYR A 52 -11.23 13.22 -5.26
C TYR A 52 -10.08 13.31 -6.27
N ASP A 53 -10.28 14.13 -7.31
CA ASP A 53 -9.28 14.39 -8.35
C ASP A 53 -8.63 15.75 -8.12
N PHE A 54 -7.36 15.76 -7.69
CA PHE A 54 -6.59 16.96 -7.42
C PHE A 54 -6.04 17.63 -8.68
N LEU A 55 -6.06 16.90 -9.83
CA LEU A 55 -5.48 17.37 -11.08
C LEU A 55 -6.49 18.17 -11.91
N ARG A 56 -7.73 17.65 -12.04
CA ARG A 56 -8.75 18.18 -12.96
C ARG A 56 -10.10 18.45 -12.27
N GLY A 57 -10.26 18.01 -11.03
CA GLY A 57 -11.52 18.16 -10.29
C GLY A 57 -12.67 17.27 -10.81
N GLU A 58 -12.36 16.17 -11.50
CA GLU A 58 -13.38 15.25 -12.00
C GLU A 58 -14.12 14.58 -10.83
N LYS A 59 -15.44 14.54 -10.92
CA LYS A 59 -16.31 13.99 -9.84
C LYS A 59 -16.43 12.47 -9.86
N ASN A 60 -16.33 11.87 -11.04
CA ASN A 60 -16.46 10.42 -11.21
C ASN A 60 -15.09 9.76 -11.05
N ALA A 61 -15.04 8.68 -10.30
CA ALA A 61 -13.80 7.93 -10.12
C ALA A 61 -13.32 7.33 -11.44
N TYR A 62 -12.06 7.55 -11.76
CA TYR A 62 -11.37 7.01 -12.92
C TYR A 62 -9.89 6.79 -12.62
N ASP A 63 -9.23 6.03 -13.49
CA ASP A 63 -7.79 5.78 -13.45
C ASP A 63 -7.29 5.57 -14.89
N ASP A 64 -6.66 6.58 -15.43
CA ASP A 64 -6.14 6.63 -16.79
C ASP A 64 -4.73 6.07 -16.94
N SER A 65 -4.06 5.73 -15.83
CA SER A 65 -2.79 5.02 -15.74
C SER A 65 -2.96 3.53 -15.45
N GLY A 66 -3.89 3.20 -14.54
CA GLY A 66 -4.12 1.87 -14.01
C GLY A 66 -3.19 1.47 -12.87
N HIS A 67 -2.31 2.38 -12.39
CA HIS A 67 -1.43 2.10 -11.26
C HIS A 67 -2.23 2.06 -9.95
N GLY A 68 -3.03 3.07 -9.67
CA GLY A 68 -3.86 3.16 -8.46
C GLY A 68 -4.89 2.03 -8.35
N THR A 69 -5.51 1.64 -9.48
CA THR A 69 -6.43 0.49 -9.52
C THR A 69 -5.71 -0.81 -9.15
N HIS A 70 -4.48 -0.99 -9.62
CA HIS A 70 -3.68 -2.16 -9.28
C HIS A 70 -3.30 -2.17 -7.80
N VAL A 71 -2.83 -1.05 -7.27
CA VAL A 71 -2.49 -0.84 -5.85
C VAL A 71 -3.72 -1.09 -4.97
N ALA A 72 -4.86 -0.50 -5.30
CA ALA A 72 -6.14 -0.74 -4.60
C ALA A 72 -6.51 -2.23 -4.58
N GLY A 73 -6.28 -2.95 -5.69
CA GLY A 73 -6.49 -4.39 -5.78
C GLY A 73 -5.59 -5.19 -4.86
N CYS A 74 -4.31 -4.79 -4.70
CA CYS A 74 -3.39 -5.41 -3.74
C CYS A 74 -3.85 -5.20 -2.30
N ILE A 75 -4.33 -4.01 -1.94
CA ILE A 75 -4.88 -3.73 -0.61
C ILE A 75 -6.12 -4.58 -0.36
N GLY A 76 -7.14 -4.45 -1.23
CA GLY A 76 -8.48 -4.87 -0.89
C GLY A 76 -9.35 -5.38 -2.05
N GLY A 77 -8.79 -5.82 -3.16
CA GLY A 77 -9.57 -6.50 -4.21
C GLY A 77 -10.28 -7.72 -3.64
N SER A 78 -11.59 -7.88 -3.90
CA SER A 78 -12.35 -9.03 -3.41
C SER A 78 -11.99 -10.35 -4.09
N GLY A 79 -11.34 -10.29 -5.25
CA GLY A 79 -11.06 -11.45 -6.09
C GLY A 79 -12.32 -12.03 -6.76
N LYS A 80 -13.42 -11.31 -6.76
CA LYS A 80 -14.72 -11.78 -7.30
C LYS A 80 -14.59 -12.33 -8.72
N VAL A 81 -13.88 -11.61 -9.59
CA VAL A 81 -13.74 -12.00 -11.00
C VAL A 81 -12.85 -13.23 -11.18
N SER A 82 -11.94 -13.49 -10.24
CA SER A 82 -11.00 -14.62 -10.27
C SER A 82 -11.41 -15.81 -9.39
N GLY A 83 -12.65 -15.86 -8.90
CA GLY A 83 -13.06 -16.90 -7.96
C GLY A 83 -12.24 -16.92 -6.65
N GLY A 84 -11.70 -15.75 -6.25
CA GLY A 84 -10.88 -15.60 -5.05
C GLY A 84 -9.37 -15.73 -5.28
N MET A 85 -8.89 -16.13 -6.45
CA MET A 85 -7.47 -16.36 -6.72
C MET A 85 -6.63 -15.09 -6.53
N TYR A 86 -7.14 -13.94 -6.94
CA TYR A 86 -6.42 -12.67 -6.89
C TYR A 86 -6.97 -11.70 -5.83
N LYS A 87 -7.54 -12.22 -4.73
CA LYS A 87 -7.92 -11.42 -3.56
C LYS A 87 -6.75 -10.57 -3.08
N GLY A 88 -7.03 -9.32 -2.72
CA GLY A 88 -6.13 -8.48 -1.95
C GLY A 88 -5.92 -9.01 -0.52
N ILE A 89 -5.14 -8.26 0.26
CA ILE A 89 -4.81 -8.66 1.64
C ILE A 89 -6.02 -8.48 2.57
N CYS A 90 -6.73 -7.34 2.46
CA CYS A 90 -7.96 -7.05 3.24
C CYS A 90 -9.16 -6.91 2.30
N PRO A 91 -9.75 -8.02 1.80
CA PRO A 91 -10.66 -8.01 0.65
C PRO A 91 -12.04 -7.38 0.92
N TRP A 92 -12.31 -6.91 2.10
CA TRP A 92 -13.54 -6.18 2.49
C TRP A 92 -13.29 -4.75 2.95
N CYS A 93 -12.04 -4.29 3.05
CA CYS A 93 -11.78 -2.91 3.43
C CYS A 93 -12.45 -1.94 2.46
N ARG A 94 -12.74 -0.75 2.94
CA ARG A 94 -13.33 0.33 2.15
C ARG A 94 -12.25 1.33 1.76
N MET A 95 -12.41 1.97 0.64
CA MET A 95 -11.37 2.80 0.03
C MET A 95 -11.80 4.26 -0.06
N ILE A 96 -10.88 5.14 0.24
CA ILE A 96 -10.94 6.59 0.06
C ILE A 96 -9.81 6.94 -0.90
N VAL A 97 -10.11 7.42 -2.09
CA VAL A 97 -9.10 7.56 -3.15
C VAL A 97 -8.92 9.01 -3.54
N GLY A 98 -7.69 9.50 -3.44
CA GLY A 98 -7.24 10.77 -4.00
C GLY A 98 -6.39 10.52 -5.25
N LYS A 99 -6.80 11.08 -6.39
CA LYS A 99 -5.97 11.09 -7.60
C LYS A 99 -5.04 12.29 -7.55
N VAL A 100 -3.77 12.01 -7.32
CA VAL A 100 -2.67 12.99 -7.22
C VAL A 100 -1.61 12.80 -8.30
N LEU A 101 -1.73 11.72 -9.10
CA LEU A 101 -0.85 11.40 -10.21
C LEU A 101 -1.64 11.33 -11.52
N ASP A 102 -1.00 11.75 -12.60
CA ASP A 102 -1.55 11.74 -13.95
C ASP A 102 -1.52 10.34 -14.61
N ARG A 103 -1.82 10.29 -15.89
CA ARG A 103 -1.83 9.07 -16.71
C ARG A 103 -0.45 8.40 -16.86
N ASN A 104 0.63 9.15 -16.71
CA ASN A 104 2.00 8.63 -16.80
C ASN A 104 2.50 8.13 -15.45
N GLY A 105 1.77 8.44 -14.36
CA GLY A 105 2.20 8.21 -12.99
C GLY A 105 3.04 9.36 -12.42
N ASP A 106 3.08 10.49 -13.13
CA ASP A 106 3.76 11.70 -12.71
C ASP A 106 2.82 12.58 -11.87
N GLY A 107 3.38 13.29 -10.91
CA GLY A 107 2.65 14.23 -10.06
C GLY A 107 3.58 15.26 -9.47
N ASN A 108 3.02 16.35 -9.00
CA ASN A 108 3.76 17.39 -8.29
C ASN A 108 3.59 17.30 -6.77
N MET A 109 4.44 17.99 -6.04
CA MET A 109 4.42 17.99 -4.58
C MET A 109 3.20 18.70 -4.01
N ASP A 110 2.67 19.71 -4.71
CA ASP A 110 1.48 20.46 -4.26
C ASP A 110 0.23 19.59 -4.29
N ASP A 111 0.01 18.81 -5.35
CA ASP A 111 -1.14 17.90 -5.44
C ASP A 111 -1.03 16.77 -4.41
N MET A 112 0.19 16.30 -4.13
CA MET A 112 0.43 15.32 -3.08
C MET A 112 0.15 15.93 -1.69
N TYR A 113 0.62 17.15 -1.42
CA TYR A 113 0.35 17.88 -0.17
C TYR A 113 -1.16 18.02 0.05
N ARG A 114 -1.88 18.56 -0.95
CA ARG A 114 -3.34 18.71 -0.92
C ARG A 114 -4.06 17.37 -0.73
N GLY A 115 -3.51 16.30 -1.32
CA GLY A 115 -4.03 14.94 -1.13
C GLY A 115 -3.93 14.47 0.31
N VAL A 116 -2.78 14.68 0.97
CA VAL A 116 -2.59 14.33 2.40
C VAL A 116 -3.47 15.21 3.29
N GLU A 117 -3.52 16.51 3.01
CA GLU A 117 -4.39 17.48 3.73
C GLU A 117 -5.86 17.05 3.67
N TRP A 118 -6.36 16.71 2.48
CA TRP A 118 -7.71 16.20 2.30
C TRP A 118 -7.99 14.91 3.09
N VAL A 119 -7.02 14.00 3.15
CA VAL A 119 -7.14 12.79 3.97
C VAL A 119 -7.26 13.15 5.45
N LEU A 120 -6.49 14.12 5.94
CA LEU A 120 -6.54 14.62 7.32
C LEU A 120 -7.90 15.24 7.64
N GLU A 121 -8.38 16.14 6.80
CA GLU A 121 -9.69 16.81 6.96
C GLU A 121 -10.84 15.80 7.01
N ASN A 122 -10.76 14.78 6.18
CA ASN A 122 -11.79 13.75 6.04
C ASN A 122 -11.60 12.54 6.96
N ARG A 123 -10.53 12.50 7.76
CA ARG A 123 -10.20 11.38 8.63
C ARG A 123 -11.36 10.93 9.51
N ASN A 124 -11.98 11.86 10.20
CA ASN A 124 -13.08 11.58 11.13
C ASN A 124 -14.36 11.20 10.37
N LYS A 125 -14.69 11.92 9.30
CA LYS A 125 -15.87 11.67 8.46
C LYS A 125 -15.90 10.24 7.92
N TYR A 126 -14.76 9.77 7.39
CA TYR A 126 -14.65 8.43 6.81
C TYR A 126 -13.98 7.43 7.75
N ARG A 127 -13.60 7.80 8.97
CA ARG A 127 -12.88 6.94 9.92
C ARG A 127 -11.64 6.30 9.28
N ILE A 128 -10.82 7.10 8.59
CA ILE A 128 -9.62 6.65 7.90
C ILE A 128 -8.60 6.17 8.93
N ARG A 129 -8.09 4.96 8.79
CA ARG A 129 -7.11 4.37 9.69
C ARG A 129 -5.76 4.09 9.04
N VAL A 130 -5.72 3.93 7.73
CA VAL A 130 -4.49 3.65 6.96
C VAL A 130 -4.43 4.60 5.78
N LEU A 131 -3.24 5.13 5.50
CA LEU A 131 -2.93 5.91 4.30
C LEU A 131 -1.81 5.18 3.54
N ASN A 132 -2.08 4.79 2.29
CA ASN A 132 -1.13 4.19 1.39
C ASN A 132 -0.59 5.23 0.41
N ILE A 133 0.74 5.38 0.36
CA ILE A 133 1.45 6.23 -0.60
C ILE A 133 2.45 5.34 -1.36
N SER A 134 2.01 4.82 -2.51
CA SER A 134 2.81 3.92 -3.36
C SER A 134 3.57 4.67 -4.46
N ILE A 135 4.08 5.86 -4.13
CA ILE A 135 4.71 6.79 -5.05
C ILE A 135 6.18 6.91 -4.70
N GLY A 136 7.05 6.83 -5.70
CA GLY A 136 8.44 7.25 -5.59
C GLY A 136 8.54 8.70 -6.03
N ILE A 137 8.97 9.59 -5.13
CA ILE A 137 9.35 10.95 -5.53
C ILE A 137 10.75 10.85 -6.10
N GLY A 138 10.90 11.24 -7.35
CA GLY A 138 12.18 11.23 -8.06
C GLY A 138 13.07 12.41 -7.66
N HIS A 139 13.51 13.21 -8.63
CA HIS A 139 14.35 14.37 -8.39
C HIS A 139 13.61 15.46 -7.60
N ILE A 140 14.23 15.96 -6.53
CA ILE A 140 13.69 17.05 -5.71
C ILE A 140 14.16 18.37 -6.31
N GLU A 141 13.27 19.07 -6.98
CA GLU A 141 13.56 20.39 -7.55
C GLU A 141 13.42 21.52 -6.51
N ASN A 142 12.62 21.30 -5.47
CA ASN A 142 12.32 22.28 -4.43
C ASN A 142 12.35 21.62 -3.04
N GLU A 143 13.42 21.91 -2.28
CA GLU A 143 13.63 21.33 -0.95
C GLU A 143 12.60 21.86 0.08
N GLU A 144 12.16 23.10 -0.02
CA GLU A 144 11.17 23.68 0.88
C GLU A 144 9.81 22.99 0.73
N ARG A 145 9.36 22.77 -0.49
CA ARG A 145 8.14 22.02 -0.79
C ARG A 145 8.22 20.55 -0.34
N MET A 146 9.39 19.96 -0.47
CA MET A 146 9.61 18.61 0.06
C MET A 146 9.51 18.57 1.58
N GLN A 147 10.06 19.58 2.26
CA GLN A 147 9.96 19.67 3.72
C GLN A 147 8.50 19.84 4.18
N GLU A 148 7.72 20.71 3.52
CA GLU A 148 6.28 20.87 3.79
C GLU A 148 5.52 19.55 3.60
N LEU A 149 5.83 18.81 2.53
CA LEU A 149 5.21 17.51 2.28
C LEU A 149 5.58 16.47 3.35
N LEU A 150 6.83 16.45 3.82
CA LEU A 150 7.25 15.60 4.93
C LEU A 150 6.51 15.96 6.22
N GLU A 151 6.33 17.23 6.49
CA GLU A 151 5.63 17.73 7.68
C GLU A 151 4.15 17.33 7.69
N ILE A 152 3.43 17.50 6.58
CA ILE A 152 2.03 17.10 6.53
C ILE A 152 1.83 15.58 6.59
N VAL A 153 2.77 14.80 6.05
CA VAL A 153 2.79 13.33 6.21
C VAL A 153 3.03 12.94 7.68
N ASP A 154 3.91 13.67 8.38
CA ASP A 154 4.14 13.49 9.81
C ASP A 154 2.91 13.89 10.64
N GLU A 155 2.16 14.93 10.23
CA GLU A 155 0.87 15.28 10.85
C GLU A 155 -0.18 14.19 10.64
N ALA A 156 -0.23 13.57 9.45
CA ALA A 156 -1.10 12.42 9.22
C ALA A 156 -0.77 11.27 10.19
N TRP A 157 0.51 11.00 10.44
CA TRP A 157 0.92 10.02 11.45
C TRP A 157 0.53 10.44 12.87
N LYS A 158 0.82 11.68 13.29
CA LYS A 158 0.45 12.20 14.61
C LYS A 158 -1.06 12.18 14.86
N SER A 159 -1.85 12.29 13.80
CA SER A 159 -3.31 12.20 13.88
C SER A 159 -3.82 10.77 14.17
N GLY A 160 -2.93 9.75 14.21
CA GLY A 160 -3.27 8.34 14.47
C GLY A 160 -3.52 7.51 13.21
N ILE A 161 -3.28 8.05 12.02
CA ILE A 161 -3.32 7.30 10.76
C ILE A 161 -2.03 6.48 10.64
N VAL A 162 -2.15 5.21 10.26
CA VAL A 162 -1.01 4.38 9.86
C VAL A 162 -0.62 4.77 8.43
N VAL A 163 0.48 5.51 8.29
CA VAL A 163 0.99 5.92 6.97
C VAL A 163 2.00 4.90 6.48
N VAL A 164 1.79 4.36 5.27
CA VAL A 164 2.64 3.34 4.64
C VAL A 164 3.17 3.90 3.32
N CYS A 165 4.50 3.98 3.19
CA CYS A 165 5.17 4.58 2.04
C CYS A 165 6.10 3.57 1.34
N ALA A 166 6.24 3.70 0.02
CA ALA A 166 7.21 2.94 -0.74
C ALA A 166 8.65 3.39 -0.43
N ALA A 167 9.56 2.42 -0.37
CA ALA A 167 10.99 2.71 -0.23
C ALA A 167 11.58 3.41 -1.46
N GLY A 168 10.89 3.36 -2.61
CA GLY A 168 11.37 3.86 -3.88
C GLY A 168 12.08 2.80 -4.71
N ASN A 169 12.38 3.15 -5.97
CA ASN A 169 12.95 2.24 -6.95
C ASN A 169 14.32 2.72 -7.48
N MET A 170 15.07 3.46 -6.67
CA MET A 170 16.39 4.01 -7.00
C MET A 170 17.55 3.17 -6.48
N GLY A 171 17.26 2.00 -5.87
CA GLY A 171 18.29 1.02 -5.49
C GLY A 171 19.01 0.43 -6.71
N PRO A 172 19.99 -0.46 -6.51
CA PRO A 172 20.30 -1.20 -5.26
C PRO A 172 21.33 -0.51 -4.33
N ASP A 173 21.82 0.65 -4.67
CA ASP A 173 22.85 1.33 -3.90
C ASP A 173 22.36 1.75 -2.50
N PRO A 174 23.24 1.90 -1.50
CA PRO A 174 22.90 2.47 -0.21
C PRO A 174 22.34 3.90 -0.32
N MET A 175 21.52 4.31 0.66
CA MET A 175 20.96 5.67 0.76
C MET A 175 20.04 6.07 -0.42
N THR A 176 19.34 5.10 -0.99
CA THR A 176 18.42 5.29 -2.13
C THR A 176 16.95 5.23 -1.74
N LEU A 177 16.65 5.38 -0.44
CA LEU A 177 15.26 5.51 0.01
C LEU A 177 14.59 6.74 -0.58
N SER A 178 13.33 6.60 -0.93
CA SER A 178 12.51 7.76 -1.32
C SER A 178 12.42 8.76 -0.14
N PRO A 179 12.27 10.07 -0.39
CA PRO A 179 12.19 11.08 0.67
C PRO A 179 11.12 10.77 1.71
N LEU A 180 9.89 10.43 1.30
CA LEU A 180 8.82 10.02 2.22
C LEU A 180 9.16 8.73 2.96
N GLY A 181 9.77 7.75 2.27
CA GLY A 181 10.23 6.49 2.86
C GLY A 181 11.36 6.66 3.87
N SER A 182 12.07 7.78 3.86
CA SER A 182 13.12 8.10 4.81
C SER A 182 12.58 8.59 6.16
N SER A 183 11.32 9.06 6.25
CA SER A 183 10.74 9.59 7.48
C SER A 183 10.77 8.58 8.63
N LYS A 184 11.08 9.08 9.83
CA LYS A 184 11.13 8.26 11.07
C LYS A 184 9.79 7.62 11.39
N ARG A 185 8.68 8.31 11.06
CA ARG A 185 7.34 7.95 11.54
C ARG A 185 6.68 6.90 10.69
N VAL A 186 6.63 7.09 9.37
CA VAL A 186 5.89 6.20 8.45
C VAL A 186 6.40 4.75 8.48
N ILE A 187 5.61 3.82 8.00
CA ILE A 187 6.04 2.46 7.71
C ILE A 187 6.57 2.44 6.28
N THR A 188 7.87 2.24 6.12
CA THR A 188 8.54 2.20 4.82
C THR A 188 8.67 0.78 4.33
N VAL A 189 8.24 0.53 3.11
CA VAL A 189 8.18 -0.82 2.53
C VAL A 189 9.13 -0.95 1.35
N GLY A 190 10.14 -1.80 1.51
CA GLY A 190 10.98 -2.27 0.42
C GLY A 190 10.38 -3.47 -0.30
N CYS A 191 11.00 -3.85 -1.41
CA CYS A 191 10.61 -5.03 -2.17
C CYS A 191 11.58 -6.19 -1.98
N HIS A 192 11.05 -7.39 -1.71
CA HIS A 192 11.81 -8.64 -1.64
C HIS A 192 10.89 -9.83 -1.92
N ASP A 193 11.24 -10.68 -2.88
CA ASP A 193 10.39 -11.78 -3.32
C ASP A 193 10.62 -13.11 -2.58
N GLY A 194 11.48 -13.10 -1.56
CA GLY A 194 11.83 -14.29 -0.80
C GLY A 194 12.49 -15.37 -1.65
N SER A 195 12.26 -16.62 -1.28
CA SER A 195 12.79 -17.79 -1.98
C SER A 195 12.06 -18.14 -3.30
N PHE A 196 11.03 -17.38 -3.67
CA PHE A 196 10.21 -17.72 -4.85
C PHE A 196 11.03 -17.72 -6.15
N TYR A 197 11.99 -16.84 -6.26
CA TYR A 197 12.89 -16.76 -7.40
C TYR A 197 14.26 -17.40 -7.12
N SER A 198 14.36 -18.31 -6.15
CA SER A 198 15.63 -18.96 -5.81
C SER A 198 16.30 -19.54 -7.06
N GLY A 199 17.51 -19.07 -7.33
CA GLY A 199 18.25 -19.38 -8.55
C GLY A 199 18.02 -18.47 -9.77
N LYS A 200 17.11 -17.46 -9.66
CA LYS A 200 16.97 -16.35 -10.62
C LYS A 200 17.04 -15.05 -9.86
N SER A 201 17.77 -14.06 -10.35
CA SER A 201 17.80 -12.72 -9.74
C SER A 201 16.38 -12.18 -9.64
N SER A 202 15.92 -11.90 -8.41
CA SER A 202 14.68 -11.16 -8.18
C SER A 202 14.83 -9.77 -8.78
N LEU A 203 13.88 -9.33 -9.60
CA LEU A 203 13.88 -7.96 -10.13
C LEU A 203 13.88 -6.92 -8.99
N CYS A 204 13.24 -7.21 -7.86
CA CYS A 204 13.24 -6.37 -6.67
C CYS A 204 14.64 -6.02 -6.17
N GLU A 205 15.58 -6.94 -6.29
CA GLU A 205 16.93 -6.74 -5.77
C GLU A 205 17.71 -5.67 -6.53
N SER A 206 17.33 -5.43 -7.78
CA SER A 206 18.02 -4.46 -8.66
C SER A 206 17.53 -3.02 -8.49
N TYR A 207 16.36 -2.78 -7.87
CA TYR A 207 15.79 -1.44 -7.80
C TYR A 207 15.25 -1.00 -6.44
N SER A 208 14.94 -1.91 -5.51
CA SER A 208 14.35 -1.52 -4.22
C SER A 208 15.24 -0.53 -3.47
N GLY A 209 14.67 0.60 -3.06
CA GLY A 209 15.37 1.60 -2.26
C GLY A 209 15.91 1.02 -0.95
N ARG A 210 17.12 1.41 -0.58
CA ARG A 210 17.87 0.89 0.57
C ARG A 210 18.29 1.99 1.53
N GLY A 211 18.31 1.63 2.83
CA GLY A 211 18.91 2.45 3.87
C GLY A 211 20.44 2.59 3.75
N PRO A 212 21.08 3.27 4.71
CA PRO A 212 20.46 3.87 5.89
C PRO A 212 19.59 5.10 5.59
N SER A 213 18.66 5.41 6.51
CA SER A 213 17.94 6.68 6.49
C SER A 213 18.83 7.81 7.02
N PRO A 214 18.77 9.05 6.48
CA PRO A 214 19.49 10.20 6.99
C PRO A 214 19.09 10.55 8.43
N TYR A 215 17.97 10.07 8.92
CA TYR A 215 17.47 10.32 10.27
C TYR A 215 17.94 9.31 11.33
N ALA A 216 18.95 8.50 11.05
CA ALA A 216 19.51 7.50 11.96
C ALA A 216 18.50 6.49 12.52
N VAL A 217 17.50 6.11 11.70
CA VAL A 217 16.53 5.06 12.00
C VAL A 217 16.66 3.90 11.02
N LYS A 218 16.32 2.71 11.50
CA LYS A 218 16.33 1.50 10.67
C LYS A 218 15.25 1.59 9.57
N LYS A 219 15.70 1.63 8.32
CA LYS A 219 14.83 1.70 7.12
C LYS A 219 15.39 0.83 5.98
N PRO A 220 14.51 0.24 5.14
CA PRO A 220 13.05 0.24 5.26
C PRO A 220 12.59 -0.37 6.59
N ASP A 221 11.32 -0.22 6.99
CA ASP A 221 10.79 -0.93 8.16
C ASP A 221 10.69 -2.42 7.87
N VAL A 222 10.02 -2.78 6.79
CA VAL A 222 9.85 -4.17 6.33
C VAL A 222 9.95 -4.26 4.82
N VAL A 223 10.03 -5.48 4.31
CA VAL A 223 9.88 -5.78 2.88
C VAL A 223 8.65 -6.64 2.63
N ALA A 224 8.14 -6.58 1.40
CA ALA A 224 7.07 -7.44 0.92
C ALA A 224 7.32 -7.85 -0.54
N PRO A 225 6.68 -8.92 -1.05
CA PRO A 225 6.78 -9.30 -2.46
C PRO A 225 6.30 -8.17 -3.38
N GLY A 226 7.05 -7.89 -4.43
CA GLY A 226 6.71 -6.81 -5.36
C GLY A 226 7.00 -7.12 -6.84
N THR A 227 7.51 -8.31 -7.17
CA THR A 227 7.74 -8.71 -8.56
C THR A 227 6.56 -9.53 -9.10
N ASP A 228 6.13 -9.22 -10.33
CA ASP A 228 5.05 -9.93 -11.04
C ASP A 228 3.75 -10.05 -10.22
N ILE A 229 3.40 -9.00 -9.52
CA ILE A 229 2.18 -8.97 -8.72
C ILE A 229 0.96 -8.87 -9.62
N ILE A 230 0.08 -9.88 -9.57
CA ILE A 230 -1.18 -9.88 -10.32
C ILE A 230 -2.27 -9.25 -9.48
N SER A 231 -2.86 -8.16 -9.97
CA SER A 231 -3.92 -7.41 -9.30
C SER A 231 -4.88 -6.77 -10.29
N CYS A 232 -5.87 -6.02 -9.80
CA CYS A 232 -6.94 -5.41 -10.59
C CYS A 232 -6.39 -4.54 -11.72
N ASN A 233 -7.04 -4.60 -12.87
CA ASN A 233 -6.70 -3.83 -14.06
C ASN A 233 -7.76 -2.76 -14.33
N ALA A 234 -7.35 -1.52 -14.50
CA ALA A 234 -8.24 -0.42 -14.89
C ALA A 234 -8.94 -0.65 -16.24
N ALA A 235 -8.35 -1.45 -17.12
CA ALA A 235 -8.91 -1.83 -18.41
C ALA A 235 -9.91 -2.99 -18.33
N CYS A 236 -10.35 -3.38 -17.14
CA CYS A 236 -11.39 -4.40 -16.95
C CYS A 236 -12.69 -3.98 -17.63
N ARG A 237 -13.27 -4.85 -18.45
CA ARG A 237 -14.51 -4.58 -19.17
C ARG A 237 -15.45 -5.80 -19.13
N PRO A 238 -16.77 -5.59 -19.05
CA PRO A 238 -17.73 -6.68 -19.22
C PRO A 238 -17.55 -7.40 -20.57
N SER A 239 -17.83 -8.70 -20.59
CA SER A 239 -17.82 -9.53 -21.78
C SER A 239 -18.94 -10.56 -21.70
N PHE A 240 -19.25 -11.24 -22.80
CA PHE A 240 -20.31 -12.27 -22.87
C PHE A 240 -20.10 -13.40 -21.84
N ARG A 241 -18.84 -13.72 -21.50
CA ARG A 241 -18.49 -14.78 -20.54
C ARG A 241 -18.00 -14.23 -19.18
N GLY A 242 -18.41 -13.01 -18.79
CA GLY A 242 -18.01 -12.37 -17.53
C GLY A 242 -17.21 -11.10 -17.74
N TYR A 243 -15.91 -11.13 -17.52
CA TYR A 243 -15.03 -9.96 -17.64
C TYR A 243 -13.75 -10.32 -18.41
N ARG A 244 -13.26 -9.37 -19.22
CA ARG A 244 -11.97 -9.44 -19.90
C ARG A 244 -11.01 -8.41 -19.32
N ASN A 245 -9.70 -8.69 -19.42
CA ASN A 245 -8.63 -7.81 -18.91
C ASN A 245 -8.81 -7.42 -17.44
N ALA A 246 -9.38 -8.34 -16.61
CA ALA A 246 -9.69 -8.01 -15.23
C ALA A 246 -8.44 -7.85 -14.35
N TYR A 247 -7.34 -8.51 -14.70
CA TYR A 247 -6.12 -8.47 -13.92
C TYR A 247 -4.91 -8.28 -14.82
N LEU A 248 -3.84 -7.67 -14.26
CA LEU A 248 -2.55 -7.55 -14.93
C LEU A 248 -1.42 -7.70 -13.93
N LYS A 249 -0.20 -7.90 -14.44
CA LYS A 249 1.03 -7.95 -13.65
C LYS A 249 1.69 -6.57 -13.62
N LYS A 250 2.17 -6.19 -12.43
CA LYS A 250 3.10 -5.06 -12.25
C LYS A 250 4.19 -5.43 -11.26
N SER A 251 5.33 -4.72 -11.32
CA SER A 251 6.46 -4.89 -10.40
C SER A 251 6.91 -3.53 -9.87
N GLY A 252 7.39 -3.50 -8.61
CA GLY A 252 7.85 -2.29 -7.97
C GLY A 252 7.65 -2.30 -6.45
N THR A 253 8.34 -1.44 -5.73
CA THR A 253 8.02 -1.17 -4.31
C THR A 253 6.60 -0.64 -4.14
N SER A 254 6.04 -0.02 -5.18
CA SER A 254 4.63 0.40 -5.24
C SER A 254 3.64 -0.77 -5.18
N MET A 255 4.06 -2.01 -5.48
CA MET A 255 3.25 -3.22 -5.35
C MET A 255 3.47 -3.90 -3.99
N ALA A 256 4.64 -3.74 -3.39
CA ALA A 256 4.95 -4.22 -2.04
C ALA A 256 4.23 -3.40 -0.95
N THR A 257 4.18 -2.08 -1.10
CA THR A 257 3.57 -1.14 -0.14
C THR A 257 2.10 -1.44 0.17
N PRO A 258 1.21 -1.65 -0.81
CA PRO A 258 -0.20 -1.96 -0.54
C PRO A 258 -0.42 -3.31 0.16
N ILE A 259 0.51 -4.24 0.05
CA ILE A 259 0.47 -5.50 0.80
C ILE A 259 0.58 -5.22 2.30
N VAL A 260 1.50 -4.35 2.70
CA VAL A 260 1.67 -3.92 4.10
C VAL A 260 0.51 -3.05 4.56
N SER A 261 -0.01 -2.17 3.71
CA SER A 261 -1.22 -1.38 4.00
C SER A 261 -2.44 -2.27 4.25
N GLY A 262 -2.61 -3.32 3.44
CA GLY A 262 -3.66 -4.32 3.64
C GLY A 262 -3.47 -5.13 4.93
N ALA A 263 -2.23 -5.46 5.30
CA ALA A 263 -1.92 -6.15 6.55
C ALA A 263 -2.21 -5.27 7.78
N ALA A 264 -1.86 -3.98 7.72
CA ALA A 264 -2.24 -2.99 8.75
C ALA A 264 -3.76 -2.85 8.87
N ALA A 265 -4.48 -2.85 7.73
CA ALA A 265 -5.94 -2.81 7.71
C ALA A 265 -6.56 -4.06 8.36
N LEU A 266 -6.05 -5.26 8.08
CA LEU A 266 -6.50 -6.50 8.75
C LEU A 266 -6.28 -6.43 10.26
N LEU A 267 -5.10 -5.99 10.69
CA LEU A 267 -4.77 -5.86 12.11
C LEU A 267 -5.73 -4.89 12.82
N LEU A 268 -5.97 -3.73 12.21
CA LEU A 268 -6.89 -2.71 12.74
C LEU A 268 -8.37 -3.11 12.67
N GLN A 269 -8.74 -4.00 11.76
CA GLN A 269 -10.09 -4.59 11.77
C GLN A 269 -10.28 -5.53 12.95
N LYS A 270 -9.26 -6.31 13.30
CA LYS A 270 -9.30 -7.25 14.43
C LYS A 270 -9.15 -6.54 15.77
N TYR A 271 -8.29 -5.53 15.84
CA TYR A 271 -7.92 -4.78 17.04
C TYR A 271 -8.05 -3.27 16.76
N PRO A 272 -9.27 -2.72 16.73
CA PRO A 272 -9.53 -1.33 16.33
C PRO A 272 -8.95 -0.30 17.29
N GLU A 273 -8.65 -0.68 18.53
CA GLU A 273 -8.07 0.15 19.59
C GLU A 273 -6.56 0.42 19.41
N LEU A 274 -5.87 -0.35 18.56
CA LEU A 274 -4.43 -0.18 18.39
C LEU A 274 -4.09 1.20 17.82
N SER A 275 -3.09 1.84 18.41
CA SER A 275 -2.48 3.04 17.84
C SER A 275 -1.61 2.70 16.62
N ASN A 276 -1.34 3.70 15.77
CA ASN A 276 -0.44 3.55 14.63
C ASN A 276 0.98 3.11 15.05
N GLU A 277 1.49 3.61 16.19
CA GLU A 277 2.78 3.18 16.76
C GLU A 277 2.75 1.68 17.14
N GLN A 278 1.67 1.22 17.74
CA GLN A 278 1.52 -0.19 18.08
C GLN A 278 1.41 -1.06 16.83
N VAL A 279 0.69 -0.59 15.80
CA VAL A 279 0.61 -1.28 14.50
C VAL A 279 2.01 -1.40 13.88
N LYS A 280 2.79 -0.32 13.83
CA LYS A 280 4.16 -0.32 13.30
C LYS A 280 5.04 -1.32 14.05
N ARG A 281 5.03 -1.28 15.39
CA ARG A 281 5.81 -2.22 16.21
C ARG A 281 5.42 -3.67 15.95
N LYS A 282 4.12 -3.98 15.90
CA LYS A 282 3.63 -5.34 15.63
C LYS A 282 4.04 -5.83 14.24
N ILE A 283 3.98 -4.97 13.21
CA ILE A 283 4.47 -5.29 11.86
C ILE A 283 5.95 -5.63 11.89
N ASN A 284 6.76 -4.81 12.56
CA ASN A 284 8.21 -5.02 12.64
C ASN A 284 8.56 -6.32 13.38
N TYR A 285 7.96 -6.56 14.55
CA TYR A 285 8.25 -7.76 15.36
C TYR A 285 7.72 -9.07 14.76
N SER A 286 6.64 -9.01 13.98
CA SER A 286 6.10 -10.20 13.31
C SER A 286 6.84 -10.57 12.03
N ALA A 287 7.67 -9.69 11.51
CA ALA A 287 8.39 -9.91 10.25
C ALA A 287 9.29 -11.17 10.31
N THR A 288 9.46 -11.80 9.17
CA THR A 288 10.36 -12.95 9.01
C THR A 288 11.72 -12.45 8.54
N ASP A 289 12.76 -12.72 9.33
CA ASP A 289 14.13 -12.41 8.94
C ASP A 289 14.49 -13.16 7.66
N MET A 290 14.98 -12.43 6.66
CA MET A 290 15.41 -12.96 5.36
C MET A 290 16.90 -13.22 5.31
N HIS A 291 17.63 -13.00 6.44
CA HIS A 291 19.08 -13.09 6.56
C HIS A 291 19.84 -12.15 5.61
N GLU A 292 19.22 -11.00 5.31
CA GLU A 292 19.78 -9.95 4.48
C GLU A 292 20.21 -8.75 5.34
N PRO A 293 21.12 -7.87 4.87
CA PRO A 293 21.45 -6.64 5.58
C PRO A 293 20.20 -5.83 5.94
N TRP A 294 20.15 -5.26 7.15
CA TRP A 294 19.00 -4.49 7.61
C TRP A 294 18.69 -3.28 6.70
N THR A 295 19.69 -2.73 6.02
CA THR A 295 19.50 -1.64 5.04
C THR A 295 18.68 -2.07 3.82
N LYS A 296 18.60 -3.39 3.56
CA LYS A 296 17.83 -3.99 2.48
C LYS A 296 16.46 -4.49 2.97
N GLN A 297 16.44 -5.24 4.08
CA GLN A 297 15.22 -5.94 4.54
C GLN A 297 14.48 -5.25 5.69
N GLY A 298 15.09 -4.27 6.37
CA GLY A 298 14.54 -3.74 7.61
C GLY A 298 14.48 -4.78 8.72
N TRP A 299 13.29 -5.04 9.23
CA TRP A 299 12.99 -6.11 10.19
C TRP A 299 12.71 -7.46 9.50
N GLY A 300 12.66 -7.48 8.18
CA GLY A 300 12.42 -8.67 7.38
C GLY A 300 11.14 -8.59 6.54
N MET A 301 10.73 -9.73 5.99
CA MET A 301 9.50 -9.83 5.20
C MET A 301 8.26 -9.81 6.09
N ILE A 302 7.27 -9.02 5.69
CA ILE A 302 5.96 -9.00 6.36
C ILE A 302 5.40 -10.42 6.50
N ASN A 303 4.89 -10.76 7.70
CA ASN A 303 4.26 -12.04 7.98
C ASN A 303 2.88 -11.83 8.60
N VAL A 304 1.85 -11.90 7.78
CA VAL A 304 0.46 -11.64 8.20
C VAL A 304 -0.03 -12.72 9.16
N GLY A 305 0.37 -13.97 8.96
CA GLY A 305 -0.01 -15.07 9.84
C GLY A 305 0.47 -14.88 11.27
N ARG A 306 1.71 -14.38 11.46
CA ARG A 306 2.22 -14.01 12.79
C ARG A 306 1.57 -12.72 13.29
N LEU A 307 1.49 -11.70 12.46
CA LEU A 307 0.97 -10.37 12.81
C LEU A 307 -0.42 -10.43 13.45
N ILE A 308 -1.28 -11.28 12.93
CA ILE A 308 -2.67 -11.39 13.40
C ILE A 308 -2.83 -12.23 14.67
N ARG A 309 -1.82 -13.01 15.04
CA ARG A 309 -1.82 -13.88 16.24
C ARG A 309 -1.18 -13.23 17.48
N ILE A 310 -0.49 -12.09 17.30
CA ILE A 310 0.29 -11.46 18.39
C ILE A 310 -0.62 -10.61 19.29
#